data_13b182e4b4e9227fb884e5f6fcd4ecb4
#
_entry.id   13b182e4b4e9227fb884e5f6fcd4ecb4
#
_cell.length_a   1.000
_cell.length_b   1.000
_cell.length_c   1.000
_cell.angle_alpha   90.00
_cell.angle_beta   90.00
_cell.angle_gamma   90.00
#
_symmetry.space_group_name_H-M   'P 1'
#
loop_
_entity.id
_entity.type
_entity.pdbx_description
1 polymer ?
#
loop_
_entity_poly.entity_id
_entity_poly.type
_entity_poly.pdbx_seq_one_letter_code
_entity_poly.pdbx_strand_id
1 'polypeptide(L)'
;MKNILSSLVIIILFSCNQSYEPVKPIPSERQKIWQEMEYYAFIHFNMNTFTNMEWGFGDESPSTFNPTELDTDQWARIIKESGMKGIIITAKHHDGFSLWPSKYSEHSVKNSPWNKGKGDLIKDLENSCKKYDLKLGIYLSPWDRNHPDYGKESYIKYFRNQLTELLTNYGEIFEVWFDGANGGSGYYGGANDVRKVDKKTYYDWENTHKLIRKHQPNAVIFSDAGPDIRWVGNEKGYASKTTWSNIYR
;
A
#
# COMPACT_ATOMS: atom_id res chain seq x y z
N MET A 1 45.18 66.34 29.11
CA MET A 1 44.85 65.40 28.02
C MET A 1 44.68 64.05 28.65
N LYS A 2 43.46 63.57 28.84
CA LYS A 2 43.14 62.30 29.47
C LYS A 2 42.92 61.24 28.37
N ASN A 3 43.76 60.22 28.36
CA ASN A 3 43.63 59.07 27.48
C ASN A 3 42.53 58.14 28.04
N ILE A 4 41.43 58.04 27.32
CA ILE A 4 40.39 57.04 27.63
C ILE A 4 40.77 55.77 26.85
N LEU A 5 41.20 54.75 27.60
CA LEU A 5 41.46 53.41 27.08
C LEU A 5 40.10 52.71 26.98
N SER A 6 39.61 52.54 25.79
CA SER A 6 38.36 51.78 25.53
C SER A 6 38.71 50.29 25.54
N SER A 7 38.36 49.61 26.61
CA SER A 7 38.48 48.15 26.70
C SER A 7 37.31 47.50 25.92
N LEU A 8 37.62 46.92 24.78
CA LEU A 8 36.67 46.12 23.97
C LEU A 8 36.54 44.74 24.63
N VAL A 9 35.43 44.49 25.29
CA VAL A 9 35.11 43.15 25.83
C VAL A 9 34.53 42.31 24.69
N ILE A 10 35.32 41.35 24.18
CA ILE A 10 34.87 40.36 23.21
C ILE A 10 34.15 39.26 24.00
N ILE A 11 32.83 39.27 23.96
CA ILE A 11 32.01 38.13 24.47
C ILE A 11 32.05 37.03 23.42
N ILE A 12 32.85 36.03 23.63
CA ILE A 12 32.85 34.80 22.86
C ILE A 12 31.62 34.00 23.31
N LEU A 13 30.55 34.03 22.51
CA LEU A 13 29.42 33.14 22.68
C LEU A 13 29.89 31.72 22.31
N PHE A 14 30.26 30.92 23.30
CA PHE A 14 30.33 29.49 23.12
C PHE A 14 28.92 28.96 22.94
N SER A 15 28.47 28.82 21.68
CA SER A 15 27.32 28.01 21.36
C SER A 15 27.71 26.56 21.68
N CYS A 16 27.26 26.03 22.81
CA CYS A 16 27.29 24.60 23.07
C CYS A 16 26.38 23.94 22.03
N ASN A 17 26.95 23.47 20.94
CA ASN A 17 26.30 22.50 20.06
C ASN A 17 26.24 21.17 20.83
N GLN A 18 25.32 21.06 21.76
CA GLN A 18 25.01 19.81 22.39
C GLN A 18 24.17 19.03 21.39
N SER A 19 24.80 18.14 20.62
CA SER A 19 24.08 17.19 19.76
C SER A 19 23.35 16.21 20.68
N TYR A 20 22.06 16.39 20.81
CA TYR A 20 21.22 15.41 21.49
C TYR A 20 21.07 14.20 20.59
N GLU A 21 21.54 13.03 21.06
CA GLU A 21 21.25 11.78 20.37
C GLU A 21 19.76 11.47 20.48
N PRO A 22 19.08 11.20 19.35
CA PRO A 22 17.66 10.90 19.37
C PRO A 22 17.38 9.63 20.17
N VAL A 23 16.31 9.65 20.96
CA VAL A 23 15.83 8.45 21.66
C VAL A 23 15.21 7.47 20.66
N LYS A 24 15.72 6.23 20.66
CA LYS A 24 15.17 5.16 19.79
C LYS A 24 13.78 4.71 20.27
N PRO A 25 12.87 4.25 19.36
CA PRO A 25 13.11 4.09 17.92
C PRO A 25 13.03 5.41 17.15
N ILE A 26 13.90 5.59 16.16
CA ILE A 26 13.94 6.76 15.30
C ILE A 26 13.22 6.41 14.00
N PRO A 27 12.25 7.23 13.54
CA PRO A 27 11.63 7.03 12.24
C PRO A 27 12.66 7.03 11.10
N SER A 28 12.52 6.11 10.16
CA SER A 28 13.29 6.15 8.91
C SER A 28 12.86 7.33 8.04
N GLU A 29 13.69 7.72 7.06
CA GLU A 29 13.38 8.82 6.16
C GLU A 29 12.06 8.60 5.39
N ARG A 30 11.80 7.39 4.90
CA ARG A 30 10.52 7.06 4.24
C ARG A 30 9.30 7.21 5.17
N GLN A 31 9.45 6.91 6.47
CA GLN A 31 8.37 7.10 7.45
C GLN A 31 8.11 8.59 7.72
N LYS A 32 9.16 9.42 7.72
CA LYS A 32 9.01 10.88 7.85
C LYS A 32 8.31 11.46 6.63
N ILE A 33 8.76 11.11 5.42
CA ILE A 33 8.14 11.56 4.16
C ILE A 33 6.66 11.14 4.11
N TRP A 34 6.35 9.91 4.54
CA TRP A 34 4.98 9.43 4.63
C TRP A 34 4.15 10.25 5.63
N GLN A 35 4.70 10.55 6.80
CA GLN A 35 4.03 11.36 7.82
C GLN A 35 3.78 12.80 7.34
N GLU A 36 4.69 13.39 6.58
CA GLU A 36 4.56 14.72 5.97
C GLU A 36 3.46 14.80 4.91
N MET A 37 2.99 13.67 4.40
CA MET A 37 1.82 13.62 3.52
C MET A 37 0.53 13.97 4.27
N GLU A 38 0.49 13.81 5.60
CA GLU A 38 -0.63 14.06 6.50
C GLU A 38 -1.83 13.15 6.23
N TYR A 39 -2.43 13.23 5.04
CA TYR A 39 -3.54 12.36 4.66
C TYR A 39 -3.57 12.12 3.14
N TYR A 40 -4.16 11.00 2.76
CA TYR A 40 -4.31 10.53 1.39
C TYR A 40 -5.61 9.72 1.26
N ALA A 41 -6.06 9.53 0.02
CA ALA A 41 -7.26 8.76 -0.27
C ALA A 41 -6.96 7.26 -0.32
N PHE A 42 -7.93 6.45 0.11
CA PHE A 42 -7.97 5.02 -0.12
C PHE A 42 -9.18 4.71 -1.00
N ILE A 43 -8.94 4.23 -2.22
CA ILE A 43 -10.02 3.85 -3.16
C ILE A 43 -10.20 2.35 -3.11
N HIS A 44 -11.34 1.92 -2.60
CA HIS A 44 -11.76 0.53 -2.56
C HIS A 44 -12.73 0.24 -3.71
N PHE A 45 -12.18 0.17 -4.94
CA PHE A 45 -12.93 -0.11 -6.16
C PHE A 45 -12.36 -1.35 -6.84
N ASN A 46 -13.16 -2.41 -6.94
CA ASN A 46 -12.75 -3.72 -7.44
C ASN A 46 -13.97 -4.56 -7.85
N MET A 47 -13.81 -5.87 -8.02
CA MET A 47 -14.88 -6.81 -8.33
C MET A 47 -16.09 -6.67 -7.37
N ASN A 48 -15.82 -6.44 -6.08
CA ASN A 48 -16.86 -6.37 -5.04
C ASN A 48 -17.80 -5.17 -5.21
N THR A 49 -17.37 -4.11 -5.90
CA THR A 49 -18.22 -2.98 -6.28
C THR A 49 -19.40 -3.44 -7.17
N PHE A 50 -19.19 -4.48 -7.96
CA PHE A 50 -20.20 -5.00 -8.91
C PHE A 50 -21.04 -6.14 -8.33
N THR A 51 -20.58 -6.76 -7.24
CA THR A 51 -21.28 -7.87 -6.58
C THR A 51 -22.00 -7.45 -5.30
N ASN A 52 -21.81 -6.19 -4.86
CA ASN A 52 -22.31 -5.65 -3.59
C ASN A 52 -21.91 -6.50 -2.38
N MET A 53 -20.68 -6.94 -2.37
CA MET A 53 -20.09 -7.73 -1.29
C MET A 53 -18.92 -6.98 -0.66
N GLU A 54 -18.72 -7.17 0.64
CA GLU A 54 -17.52 -6.68 1.32
C GLU A 54 -16.28 -7.45 0.86
N TRP A 55 -16.39 -8.78 0.81
CA TRP A 55 -15.37 -9.69 0.27
C TRP A 55 -16.03 -10.59 -0.75
N GLY A 56 -15.56 -10.61 -1.98
CA GLY A 56 -15.95 -11.57 -2.97
C GLY A 56 -15.58 -12.99 -2.54
N PHE A 57 -16.15 -14.00 -3.17
CA PHE A 57 -15.89 -15.40 -2.81
C PHE A 57 -14.72 -16.00 -3.58
N GLY A 58 -14.32 -15.38 -4.68
CA GLY A 58 -13.23 -15.83 -5.55
C GLY A 58 -13.70 -16.64 -6.76
N ASP A 59 -15.02 -16.83 -6.92
CA ASP A 59 -15.63 -17.51 -8.06
C ASP A 59 -16.34 -16.54 -9.03
N GLU A 60 -16.23 -15.23 -8.76
CA GLU A 60 -16.84 -14.21 -9.60
C GLU A 60 -16.27 -14.27 -11.02
N SER A 61 -17.20 -14.26 -12.01
CA SER A 61 -16.74 -14.19 -13.40
C SER A 61 -16.03 -12.87 -13.68
N PRO A 62 -14.86 -12.86 -14.34
CA PRO A 62 -14.24 -11.63 -14.82
C PRO A 62 -15.18 -10.74 -15.65
N SER A 63 -16.19 -11.32 -16.30
CA SER A 63 -17.20 -10.59 -17.07
C SER A 63 -18.08 -9.67 -16.23
N THR A 64 -18.15 -9.87 -14.92
CA THR A 64 -18.89 -9.02 -13.99
C THR A 64 -18.24 -7.63 -13.84
N PHE A 65 -16.90 -7.55 -13.98
CA PHE A 65 -16.17 -6.28 -13.93
C PHE A 65 -16.30 -5.54 -15.27
N ASN A 66 -17.25 -4.62 -15.36
CA ASN A 66 -17.48 -3.84 -16.57
C ASN A 66 -17.93 -2.40 -16.27
N PRO A 67 -17.04 -1.56 -15.71
CA PRO A 67 -17.36 -0.15 -15.48
C PRO A 67 -17.60 0.60 -16.80
N THR A 68 -18.69 1.38 -16.86
CA THR A 68 -19.08 2.16 -18.04
C THR A 68 -18.69 3.63 -17.96
N GLU A 69 -18.53 4.15 -16.73
CA GLU A 69 -18.30 5.59 -16.46
C GLU A 69 -17.03 5.79 -15.58
N LEU A 70 -16.05 4.88 -15.71
CA LEU A 70 -14.82 4.98 -14.93
C LEU A 70 -13.94 6.13 -15.44
N ASP A 71 -13.67 7.08 -14.56
CA ASP A 71 -12.83 8.25 -14.83
C ASP A 71 -11.83 8.47 -13.70
N THR A 72 -10.61 7.96 -13.89
CA THR A 72 -9.52 8.11 -12.92
C THR A 72 -9.01 9.55 -12.82
N ASP A 73 -9.16 10.34 -13.86
CA ASP A 73 -8.84 11.78 -13.85
C ASP A 73 -9.78 12.55 -12.92
N GLN A 74 -11.08 12.21 -12.95
CA GLN A 74 -12.05 12.77 -12.00
C GLN A 74 -11.63 12.44 -10.55
N TRP A 75 -11.29 11.19 -10.27
CA TRP A 75 -10.86 10.78 -8.93
C TRP A 75 -9.65 11.59 -8.47
N ALA A 76 -8.59 11.63 -9.30
CA ALA A 76 -7.36 12.33 -8.96
C ALA A 76 -7.58 13.85 -8.78
N ARG A 77 -8.39 14.46 -9.65
CA ARG A 77 -8.73 15.88 -9.55
C ARG A 77 -9.44 16.21 -8.23
N ILE A 78 -10.49 15.48 -7.88
CA ILE A 78 -11.26 15.69 -6.65
C ILE A 78 -10.38 15.50 -5.40
N ILE A 79 -9.55 14.44 -5.41
CA ILE A 79 -8.63 14.14 -4.31
C ILE A 79 -7.58 15.25 -4.17
N LYS A 80 -7.02 15.75 -5.28
CA LYS A 80 -6.08 16.88 -5.24
C LYS A 80 -6.74 18.16 -4.72
N GLU A 81 -7.94 18.47 -5.20
CA GLU A 81 -8.70 19.67 -4.77
C GLU A 81 -9.06 19.61 -3.27
N SER A 82 -9.22 18.41 -2.70
CA SER A 82 -9.44 18.23 -1.26
C SER A 82 -8.17 18.41 -0.40
N GLY A 83 -7.00 18.62 -1.03
CA GLY A 83 -5.72 18.81 -0.34
C GLY A 83 -4.95 17.52 -0.04
N MET A 84 -5.46 16.33 -0.42
CA MET A 84 -4.78 15.04 -0.25
C MET A 84 -3.53 14.96 -1.14
N LYS A 85 -2.57 14.14 -0.73
CA LYS A 85 -1.25 14.05 -1.35
C LYS A 85 -1.02 12.76 -2.15
N GLY A 86 -1.91 11.79 -2.02
CA GLY A 86 -1.78 10.49 -2.69
C GLY A 86 -3.06 9.70 -2.73
N ILE A 87 -3.02 8.58 -3.46
CA ILE A 87 -4.12 7.64 -3.62
C ILE A 87 -3.59 6.22 -3.46
N ILE A 88 -4.19 5.43 -2.58
CA ILE A 88 -4.03 3.98 -2.55
C ILE A 88 -5.22 3.35 -3.26
N ILE A 89 -4.95 2.37 -4.13
CA ILE A 89 -5.96 1.58 -4.83
C ILE A 89 -5.87 0.11 -4.45
N THR A 90 -7.01 -0.55 -4.25
CA THR A 90 -7.08 -2.02 -4.09
C THR A 90 -6.78 -2.70 -5.42
N ALA A 91 -5.49 -2.84 -5.78
CA ALA A 91 -5.09 -3.46 -7.04
C ALA A 91 -5.58 -4.92 -7.15
N LYS A 92 -5.57 -5.66 -6.04
CA LYS A 92 -6.20 -6.98 -5.89
C LYS A 92 -6.74 -7.11 -4.47
N HIS A 93 -8.04 -7.35 -4.34
CA HIS A 93 -8.67 -7.65 -3.04
C HIS A 93 -8.71 -9.17 -2.78
N HIS A 94 -9.37 -9.60 -1.72
CA HIS A 94 -9.42 -11.00 -1.26
C HIS A 94 -10.06 -11.97 -2.27
N ASP A 95 -10.95 -11.48 -3.17
CA ASP A 95 -11.53 -12.24 -4.27
C ASP A 95 -10.48 -12.72 -5.29
N GLY A 96 -9.28 -12.12 -5.28
CA GLY A 96 -8.19 -12.46 -6.19
C GLY A 96 -8.26 -11.77 -7.56
N PHE A 97 -9.27 -10.92 -7.82
CA PHE A 97 -9.40 -10.23 -9.10
C PHE A 97 -8.38 -9.09 -9.22
N SER A 98 -7.57 -9.13 -10.27
CA SER A 98 -6.49 -8.17 -10.53
C SER A 98 -6.98 -7.03 -11.42
N LEU A 99 -6.86 -5.78 -10.96
CA LEU A 99 -7.24 -4.57 -11.71
C LEU A 99 -6.25 -4.16 -12.81
N TRP A 100 -5.21 -4.97 -13.04
CA TRP A 100 -4.24 -4.84 -14.12
C TRP A 100 -4.16 -6.15 -14.91
N PRO A 101 -3.69 -6.15 -16.16
CA PRO A 101 -3.60 -7.34 -16.99
C PRO A 101 -2.43 -8.24 -16.56
N SER A 102 -2.50 -8.77 -15.33
CA SER A 102 -1.46 -9.62 -14.75
C SER A 102 -1.12 -10.80 -15.68
N LYS A 103 0.17 -11.08 -15.85
CA LYS A 103 0.66 -12.25 -16.60
C LYS A 103 0.45 -13.56 -15.83
N TYR A 104 0.18 -13.46 -14.53
CA TYR A 104 0.14 -14.59 -13.62
C TYR A 104 -1.29 -14.99 -13.23
N SER A 105 -2.32 -14.18 -13.53
CA SER A 105 -3.71 -14.47 -13.20
C SER A 105 -4.61 -14.33 -14.41
N GLU A 106 -5.48 -15.32 -14.63
CA GLU A 106 -6.60 -15.21 -15.56
C GLU A 106 -7.80 -14.48 -14.91
N HIS A 107 -7.85 -14.43 -13.59
CA HIS A 107 -8.86 -13.68 -12.85
C HIS A 107 -8.44 -12.20 -12.77
N SER A 108 -8.64 -11.48 -13.89
CA SER A 108 -8.18 -10.10 -14.03
C SER A 108 -8.93 -9.35 -15.12
N VAL A 109 -8.70 -8.04 -15.21
CA VAL A 109 -9.29 -7.14 -16.21
C VAL A 109 -9.05 -7.58 -17.65
N LYS A 110 -8.00 -8.33 -17.95
CA LYS A 110 -7.74 -8.84 -19.31
C LYS A 110 -8.82 -9.79 -19.82
N ASN A 111 -9.56 -10.44 -18.92
CA ASN A 111 -10.66 -11.34 -19.24
C ASN A 111 -12.05 -10.72 -18.97
N SER A 112 -12.10 -9.43 -18.60
CA SER A 112 -13.33 -8.67 -18.47
C SER A 112 -13.73 -8.03 -19.81
N PRO A 113 -15.01 -7.69 -20.02
CA PRO A 113 -15.44 -6.92 -21.19
C PRO A 113 -14.98 -5.46 -21.16
N TRP A 114 -14.57 -4.96 -19.99
CA TRP A 114 -14.09 -3.60 -19.84
C TRP A 114 -12.93 -3.30 -20.78
N ASN A 115 -13.06 -2.20 -21.53
CA ASN A 115 -12.13 -1.82 -22.58
C ASN A 115 -11.78 -2.96 -23.56
N LYS A 116 -12.72 -3.91 -23.78
CA LYS A 116 -12.53 -5.08 -24.63
C LYS A 116 -11.35 -5.96 -24.21
N GLY A 117 -11.16 -6.13 -22.89
CA GLY A 117 -10.05 -6.88 -22.31
C GLY A 117 -8.68 -6.19 -22.34
N LYS A 118 -8.63 -4.90 -22.67
CA LYS A 118 -7.39 -4.09 -22.75
C LYS A 118 -7.28 -3.08 -21.63
N GLY A 119 -8.16 -3.14 -20.62
CA GLY A 119 -8.13 -2.24 -19.48
C GLY A 119 -6.92 -2.51 -18.57
N ASP A 120 -6.38 -1.43 -18.01
CA ASP A 120 -5.37 -1.45 -16.96
C ASP A 120 -5.66 -0.28 -16.02
N LEU A 121 -6.48 -0.54 -14.99
CA LEU A 121 -6.92 0.50 -14.08
C LEU A 121 -5.76 1.10 -13.28
N ILE A 122 -4.75 0.28 -12.97
CA ILE A 122 -3.59 0.77 -12.24
C ILE A 122 -2.79 1.75 -13.11
N LYS A 123 -2.69 1.47 -14.40
CA LYS A 123 -2.01 2.37 -15.36
C LYS A 123 -2.78 3.67 -15.58
N ASP A 124 -4.10 3.57 -15.71
CA ASP A 124 -4.96 4.75 -15.86
C ASP A 124 -4.85 5.65 -14.63
N LEU A 125 -4.91 5.07 -13.43
CA LEU A 125 -4.77 5.83 -12.19
C LEU A 125 -3.35 6.40 -12.01
N GLU A 126 -2.31 5.67 -12.38
CA GLU A 126 -0.91 6.15 -12.37
C GLU A 126 -0.74 7.40 -13.24
N ASN A 127 -1.30 7.39 -14.44
CA ASN A 127 -1.28 8.53 -15.34
C ASN A 127 -2.04 9.73 -14.74
N SER A 128 -3.20 9.50 -14.13
CA SER A 128 -3.97 10.54 -13.45
C SER A 128 -3.24 11.08 -12.23
N CYS A 129 -2.61 10.23 -11.43
CA CYS A 129 -1.79 10.67 -10.29
C CYS A 129 -0.64 11.59 -10.76
N LYS A 130 0.06 11.23 -11.83
CA LYS A 130 1.11 12.07 -12.42
C LYS A 130 0.58 13.41 -12.89
N LYS A 131 -0.56 13.42 -13.58
CA LYS A 131 -1.19 14.63 -14.11
C LYS A 131 -1.58 15.63 -13.00
N TYR A 132 -2.03 15.13 -11.86
CA TYR A 132 -2.48 15.96 -10.74
C TYR A 132 -1.47 16.08 -9.59
N ASP A 133 -0.23 15.64 -9.81
CA ASP A 133 0.83 15.66 -8.77
C ASP A 133 0.37 15.00 -7.47
N LEU A 134 -0.07 13.76 -7.58
CA LEU A 134 -0.43 12.86 -6.49
C LEU A 134 0.52 11.66 -6.48
N LYS A 135 0.75 11.10 -5.31
CA LYS A 135 1.50 9.85 -5.15
C LYS A 135 0.58 8.65 -5.30
N LEU A 136 1.08 7.57 -5.94
CA LEU A 136 0.37 6.31 -6.07
C LEU A 136 0.81 5.33 -4.99
N GLY A 137 -0.15 4.73 -4.27
CA GLY A 137 0.04 3.57 -3.41
C GLY A 137 -0.79 2.39 -3.91
N ILE A 138 -0.36 1.19 -3.56
CA ILE A 138 -1.03 -0.05 -3.98
C ILE A 138 -1.40 -0.91 -2.76
N TYR A 139 -2.61 -1.46 -2.81
CA TYR A 139 -3.04 -2.52 -1.92
C TYR A 139 -3.04 -3.84 -2.70
N LEU A 140 -2.32 -4.83 -2.21
CA LEU A 140 -2.28 -6.18 -2.75
C LEU A 140 -2.62 -7.18 -1.65
N SER A 141 -3.83 -7.73 -1.67
CA SER A 141 -4.21 -8.75 -0.70
C SER A 141 -3.27 -9.96 -0.76
N PRO A 142 -2.66 -10.34 0.37
CA PRO A 142 -1.95 -11.61 0.48
C PRO A 142 -2.89 -12.81 0.41
N TRP A 143 -4.11 -12.66 0.93
CA TRP A 143 -5.16 -13.67 0.80
C TRP A 143 -5.77 -13.62 -0.60
N ASP A 144 -5.91 -14.77 -1.23
CA ASP A 144 -6.45 -14.92 -2.58
C ASP A 144 -7.42 -16.09 -2.61
N ARG A 145 -8.70 -15.77 -2.67
CA ARG A 145 -9.79 -16.73 -2.63
C ARG A 145 -10.00 -17.44 -3.96
N ASN A 146 -9.43 -16.93 -5.05
CA ASN A 146 -9.49 -17.53 -6.38
C ASN A 146 -8.38 -18.55 -6.62
N HIS A 147 -7.15 -18.32 -6.10
CA HIS A 147 -5.98 -19.07 -6.50
C HIS A 147 -5.97 -20.50 -5.93
N PRO A 148 -5.84 -21.57 -6.77
CA PRO A 148 -5.89 -22.97 -6.34
C PRO A 148 -4.78 -23.38 -5.39
N ASP A 149 -3.66 -22.68 -5.39
CA ASP A 149 -2.52 -22.98 -4.53
C ASP A 149 -2.43 -22.12 -3.28
N TYR A 150 -3.44 -21.28 -2.99
CA TYR A 150 -3.43 -20.55 -1.74
C TYR A 150 -3.30 -21.53 -0.54
N GLY A 151 -2.41 -21.20 0.38
CA GLY A 151 -2.03 -22.08 1.49
C GLY A 151 -0.86 -23.04 1.21
N LYS A 152 -0.37 -23.11 -0.05
CA LYS A 152 0.83 -23.88 -0.44
C LYS A 152 2.02 -22.96 -0.71
N GLU A 153 3.24 -23.50 -0.71
CA GLU A 153 4.46 -22.75 -1.00
C GLU A 153 4.47 -22.14 -2.42
N SER A 154 3.91 -22.83 -3.41
CA SER A 154 3.80 -22.36 -4.80
C SER A 154 3.05 -21.02 -4.93
N TYR A 155 2.10 -20.75 -4.04
CA TYR A 155 1.37 -19.48 -4.01
C TYR A 155 2.29 -18.29 -3.69
N ILE A 156 3.30 -18.46 -2.85
CA ILE A 156 4.21 -17.37 -2.47
C ILE A 156 4.97 -16.84 -3.69
N LYS A 157 5.37 -17.72 -4.59
CA LYS A 157 5.99 -17.32 -5.86
C LYS A 157 5.02 -16.53 -6.75
N TYR A 158 3.78 -16.99 -6.88
CA TYR A 158 2.73 -16.28 -7.61
C TYR A 158 2.48 -14.89 -7.02
N PHE A 159 2.27 -14.79 -5.72
CA PHE A 159 2.07 -13.54 -5.00
C PHE A 159 3.20 -12.53 -5.24
N ARG A 160 4.46 -12.99 -5.12
CA ARG A 160 5.64 -12.15 -5.37
C ARG A 160 5.80 -11.75 -6.83
N ASN A 161 5.40 -12.59 -7.77
CA ASN A 161 5.40 -12.24 -9.18
C ASN A 161 4.40 -11.11 -9.47
N GLN A 162 3.17 -11.19 -8.96
CA GLN A 162 2.20 -10.11 -9.06
C GLN A 162 2.67 -8.84 -8.38
N LEU A 163 3.25 -8.95 -7.19
CA LEU A 163 3.86 -7.82 -6.49
C LEU A 163 4.96 -7.17 -7.33
N THR A 164 5.81 -7.97 -7.98
CA THR A 164 6.87 -7.46 -8.87
C THR A 164 6.29 -6.68 -10.05
N GLU A 165 5.22 -7.16 -10.69
CA GLU A 165 4.54 -6.42 -11.76
C GLU A 165 4.13 -5.03 -11.28
N LEU A 166 3.49 -4.95 -10.12
CA LEU A 166 3.01 -3.68 -9.55
C LEU A 166 4.16 -2.74 -9.19
N LEU A 167 5.27 -3.26 -8.66
CA LEU A 167 6.42 -2.46 -8.25
C LEU A 167 7.28 -1.96 -9.41
N THR A 168 7.15 -2.55 -10.61
CA THR A 168 8.04 -2.23 -11.74
C THR A 168 7.35 -1.56 -12.93
N ASN A 169 6.01 -1.66 -13.05
CA ASN A 169 5.31 -1.21 -14.25
C ASN A 169 4.57 0.13 -14.07
N TYR A 170 4.42 0.62 -12.84
CA TYR A 170 3.53 1.75 -12.52
C TYR A 170 4.23 2.92 -11.83
N GLY A 171 5.52 3.09 -12.12
CA GLY A 171 6.32 4.20 -11.63
C GLY A 171 6.64 4.12 -10.14
N GLU A 172 6.74 5.27 -9.48
CA GLU A 172 7.05 5.35 -8.06
C GLU A 172 5.81 5.03 -7.21
N ILE A 173 5.98 4.11 -6.26
CA ILE A 173 4.97 3.71 -5.30
C ILE A 173 5.35 4.24 -3.92
N PHE A 174 4.48 5.03 -3.28
CA PHE A 174 4.77 5.58 -1.95
C PHE A 174 4.43 4.62 -0.81
N GLU A 175 3.45 3.73 -1.03
CA GLU A 175 2.98 2.78 -0.02
C GLU A 175 2.54 1.46 -0.65
N VAL A 176 2.94 0.35 -0.02
CA VAL A 176 2.47 -1.00 -0.31
C VAL A 176 1.68 -1.50 0.89
N TRP A 177 0.40 -1.83 0.66
CA TRP A 177 -0.55 -2.22 1.69
C TRP A 177 -0.88 -3.71 1.59
N PHE A 178 -0.66 -4.44 2.68
CA PHE A 178 -1.03 -5.83 2.83
C PHE A 178 -2.09 -6.01 3.92
N ASP A 179 -3.16 -6.71 3.59
CA ASP A 179 -4.31 -6.98 4.46
C ASP A 179 -4.89 -8.36 4.20
N GLY A 180 -5.62 -8.94 5.17
CA GLY A 180 -6.27 -10.24 5.01
C GLY A 180 -5.32 -11.43 5.03
N ALA A 181 -4.19 -11.35 5.70
CA ALA A 181 -3.14 -12.36 5.64
C ALA A 181 -3.47 -13.70 6.34
N ASN A 182 -4.60 -13.82 7.05
CA ASN A 182 -4.95 -15.05 7.78
C ASN A 182 -5.55 -16.16 6.91
N GLY A 183 -6.08 -15.81 5.73
CA GLY A 183 -6.90 -16.69 4.92
C GLY A 183 -8.31 -16.90 5.50
N GLY A 184 -9.05 -17.82 4.95
CA GLY A 184 -10.43 -18.12 5.34
C GLY A 184 -11.15 -19.02 4.33
N SER A 185 -12.48 -18.92 4.28
CA SER A 185 -13.30 -19.61 3.27
C SER A 185 -13.11 -18.99 1.89
N GLY A 186 -13.14 -19.80 0.84
CA GLY A 186 -13.00 -19.34 -0.54
C GLY A 186 -13.19 -20.43 -1.56
N TYR A 187 -13.16 -20.05 -2.83
CA TYR A 187 -13.36 -20.93 -3.98
C TYR A 187 -12.09 -21.72 -4.35
N TYR A 188 -10.91 -21.13 -4.19
CA TYR A 188 -9.58 -21.74 -4.37
C TYR A 188 -9.42 -22.60 -5.63
N GLY A 189 -9.81 -22.04 -6.79
CA GLY A 189 -9.66 -22.73 -8.06
C GLY A 189 -10.64 -23.87 -8.30
N GLY A 190 -11.81 -23.84 -7.70
CA GLY A 190 -12.89 -24.81 -7.86
C GLY A 190 -13.21 -25.61 -6.59
N ALA A 191 -12.38 -25.51 -5.58
CA ALA A 191 -12.62 -26.15 -4.29
C ALA A 191 -13.18 -25.12 -3.29
N ASN A 192 -14.47 -25.18 -2.99
CA ASN A 192 -15.02 -24.46 -1.85
C ASN A 192 -14.46 -25.02 -0.56
N ASP A 193 -13.53 -24.30 0.06
CA ASP A 193 -12.70 -24.79 1.16
C ASP A 193 -12.44 -23.67 2.18
N VAL A 194 -11.90 -24.05 3.34
CA VAL A 194 -11.42 -23.12 4.36
C VAL A 194 -9.91 -23.30 4.51
N ARG A 195 -9.14 -22.35 3.99
CA ARG A 195 -7.67 -22.36 4.06
C ARG A 195 -7.19 -21.26 4.99
N LYS A 196 -6.67 -21.67 6.13
CA LYS A 196 -6.05 -20.76 7.10
C LYS A 196 -4.54 -20.97 7.08
N VAL A 197 -3.82 -19.88 7.24
CA VAL A 197 -2.36 -19.86 7.28
C VAL A 197 -1.90 -19.09 8.51
N ASP A 198 -0.69 -19.38 8.98
CA ASP A 198 -0.04 -18.52 9.95
C ASP A 198 0.50 -17.28 9.23
N LYS A 199 -0.16 -16.15 9.41
CA LYS A 199 0.20 -14.88 8.77
C LYS A 199 1.61 -14.38 9.09
N LYS A 200 2.22 -14.86 10.17
CA LYS A 200 3.58 -14.43 10.57
C LYS A 200 4.67 -15.14 9.76
N THR A 201 4.42 -16.38 9.35
CA THR A 201 5.45 -17.25 8.76
C THR A 201 5.19 -17.63 7.32
N TYR A 202 3.93 -17.84 6.93
CA TYR A 202 3.55 -18.38 5.62
C TYR A 202 4.08 -17.56 4.45
N TYR A 203 3.96 -16.23 4.49
CA TYR A 203 4.30 -15.37 3.35
C TYR A 203 5.78 -15.08 3.19
N ASP A 204 6.64 -15.61 4.09
CA ASP A 204 8.07 -15.30 4.08
C ASP A 204 8.30 -13.78 3.93
N TRP A 205 7.77 -13.03 4.90
CA TRP A 205 7.74 -11.57 4.86
C TRP A 205 9.11 -10.94 4.71
N GLU A 206 10.15 -11.55 5.27
CA GLU A 206 11.51 -11.03 5.14
C GLU A 206 11.92 -10.89 3.68
N ASN A 207 11.75 -11.93 2.87
CA ASN A 207 12.08 -11.90 1.44
C ASN A 207 11.06 -11.09 0.63
N THR A 208 9.80 -11.06 1.04
CA THR A 208 8.78 -10.21 0.41
C THR A 208 9.09 -8.73 0.63
N HIS A 209 9.49 -8.33 1.83
CA HIS A 209 9.92 -6.95 2.12
C HIS A 209 11.21 -6.59 1.38
N LYS A 210 12.19 -7.50 1.30
CA LYS A 210 13.41 -7.29 0.50
C LYS A 210 13.10 -7.02 -0.98
N LEU A 211 12.10 -7.71 -1.53
CA LEU A 211 11.64 -7.47 -2.90
C LEU A 211 11.11 -6.04 -3.08
N ILE A 212 10.28 -5.56 -2.15
CA ILE A 212 9.79 -4.19 -2.18
C ILE A 212 10.94 -3.19 -2.06
N ARG A 213 11.85 -3.38 -1.10
CA ARG A 213 13.00 -2.49 -0.91
C ARG A 213 13.91 -2.42 -2.14
N LYS A 214 14.03 -3.53 -2.88
CA LYS A 214 14.81 -3.58 -4.12
C LYS A 214 14.21 -2.71 -5.22
N HIS A 215 12.90 -2.72 -5.40
CA HIS A 215 12.23 -2.04 -6.50
C HIS A 215 11.70 -0.65 -6.13
N GLN A 216 11.29 -0.47 -4.86
CA GLN A 216 10.69 0.75 -4.32
C GLN A 216 11.30 1.06 -2.94
N PRO A 217 12.56 1.52 -2.87
CA PRO A 217 13.28 1.69 -1.60
C PRO A 217 12.63 2.71 -0.67
N ASN A 218 11.91 3.69 -1.23
CA ASN A 218 11.26 4.76 -0.49
C ASN A 218 9.81 4.44 -0.09
N ALA A 219 9.22 3.36 -0.61
CA ALA A 219 7.86 2.98 -0.23
C ALA A 219 7.78 2.58 1.23
N VAL A 220 6.77 3.05 1.94
CA VAL A 220 6.41 2.46 3.23
C VAL A 220 5.60 1.19 3.03
N ILE A 221 5.74 0.25 3.95
CA ILE A 221 5.01 -1.01 3.93
C ILE A 221 4.05 -1.02 5.12
N PHE A 222 2.77 -1.14 4.81
CA PHE A 222 1.72 -1.35 5.79
C PHE A 222 1.37 -2.84 5.87
N SER A 223 1.29 -3.38 7.08
CA SER A 223 0.67 -4.66 7.36
C SER A 223 0.31 -4.75 8.85
N ASP A 224 -0.41 -5.79 9.24
CA ASP A 224 -0.71 -6.06 10.65
C ASP A 224 0.53 -6.12 11.56
N ALA A 225 1.68 -6.46 10.97
CA ALA A 225 2.94 -6.68 11.68
C ALA A 225 4.03 -5.63 11.37
N GLY A 226 3.73 -4.60 10.62
CA GLY A 226 4.73 -3.63 10.13
C GLY A 226 5.31 -4.07 8.78
N PRO A 227 6.49 -3.64 8.34
CA PRO A 227 7.62 -3.15 9.15
C PRO A 227 7.70 -1.64 9.34
N ASP A 228 7.02 -0.82 8.51
CA ASP A 228 7.17 0.63 8.58
C ASP A 228 6.00 1.29 9.31
N ILE A 229 4.81 0.91 8.96
CA ILE A 229 3.55 1.37 9.55
C ILE A 229 2.66 0.17 9.83
N ARG A 230 1.79 0.29 10.82
CA ARG A 230 0.87 -0.77 11.21
C ARG A 230 -0.51 -0.21 11.44
N TRP A 231 -1.49 -1.07 11.33
CA TRP A 231 -2.83 -0.72 11.74
C TRP A 231 -2.91 -0.47 13.24
N VAL A 232 -3.39 0.71 13.60
CA VAL A 232 -3.60 1.14 14.98
C VAL A 232 -5.09 1.39 15.15
N GLY A 233 -5.74 0.58 15.99
CA GLY A 233 -7.17 0.72 16.20
C GLY A 233 -7.92 -0.58 15.97
N ASN A 234 -9.11 -0.46 15.43
CA ASN A 234 -10.04 -1.56 15.23
C ASN A 234 -11.10 -1.16 14.20
N GLU A 235 -11.90 -2.12 13.73
CA GLU A 235 -13.01 -1.89 12.78
C GLU A 235 -14.08 -0.90 13.29
N LYS A 236 -14.06 -0.57 14.57
CA LYS A 236 -14.99 0.41 15.17
C LYS A 236 -14.55 1.86 14.95
N GLY A 237 -13.38 2.09 14.35
CA GLY A 237 -12.91 3.41 13.97
C GLY A 237 -12.36 4.28 15.08
N TYR A 238 -11.90 3.71 16.19
CA TYR A 238 -11.24 4.46 17.26
C TYR A 238 -9.95 3.79 17.73
N ALA A 239 -9.01 4.60 18.19
CA ALA A 239 -7.80 4.16 18.87
C ALA A 239 -7.92 4.37 20.38
N SER A 240 -7.25 3.54 21.18
CA SER A 240 -7.22 3.73 22.63
C SER A 240 -6.35 4.93 23.02
N LYS A 241 -6.55 5.46 24.23
CA LYS A 241 -5.81 6.63 24.73
C LYS A 241 -4.29 6.46 24.77
N THR A 242 -3.82 5.23 24.86
CA THR A 242 -2.38 4.87 24.98
C THR A 242 -1.87 4.11 23.77
N THR A 243 -2.50 4.27 22.61
CA THR A 243 -2.03 3.63 21.38
C THR A 243 -0.83 4.37 20.82
N TRP A 244 0.32 3.70 20.81
CA TRP A 244 1.57 4.20 20.26
C TRP A 244 1.87 3.56 18.92
N SER A 245 2.32 4.35 17.96
CA SER A 245 2.68 3.86 16.62
C SER A 245 4.06 3.20 16.57
N ASN A 246 4.87 3.33 17.60
CA ASN A 246 6.22 2.77 17.64
C ASN A 246 6.18 1.24 17.71
N ILE A 247 6.91 0.60 16.81
CA ILE A 247 7.12 -0.85 16.77
C ILE A 247 8.56 -1.12 17.21
N TYR A 248 8.72 -1.90 18.27
CA TYR A 248 10.02 -2.47 18.61
C TYR A 248 10.30 -3.65 17.68
N ARG A 249 11.47 -3.64 17.07
CA ARG A 249 11.99 -4.76 16.29
C ARG A 249 12.66 -5.79 17.19
#